data_dade65bec1c88a33b55d5f3e40bddc43
#
_entry.id   dade65bec1c88a33b55d5f3e40bddc43
#
_cell.length_a   1.000
_cell.length_b   1.000
_cell.length_c   1.000
_cell.angle_alpha   90.00
_cell.angle_beta   90.00
_cell.angle_gamma   90.00
#
_symmetry.space_group_name_H-M   'P 1'
#
loop_
_entity.id
_entity.type
_entity.pdbx_description
1 polymer ?
#
loop_
_entity_poly.entity_id
_entity_poly.type
_entity_poly.pdbx_seq_one_letter_code
_entity_poly.pdbx_strand_id
1 'polypeptide(L)'
;MTTPASSTDASAGDVSQTAVLSFLAGGRPNLAVQRIDTHCSIIFLEPSRALKVKRAVKLPYLDFSTLEKRRRACEDEITVNKRHAPSIYRGVVPITRERDGLAIGGVGPVVEWAVEMVRFDESETLDRLASGVLEPELGDDLAAVLLDSHRVAVIS
;
A
#
# COMPACT_ATOMS: atom_id res chain seq x y z
N MET A 1 18.53 52.19 1.81
CA MET A 1 19.01 51.17 0.88
C MET A 1 18.83 49.84 1.56
N THR A 2 17.72 49.17 1.27
CA THR A 2 17.31 47.92 1.89
C THR A 2 17.43 46.80 0.83
N THR A 3 18.34 45.91 1.02
CA THR A 3 18.56 44.75 0.12
C THR A 3 17.50 43.70 0.43
N PRO A 4 16.73 43.17 -0.54
CA PRO A 4 15.89 42.01 -0.29
C PRO A 4 16.72 40.74 -0.25
N ALA A 5 16.52 39.95 0.79
CA ALA A 5 17.05 38.62 0.93
C ALA A 5 16.42 37.71 -0.14
N SER A 6 17.25 37.19 -1.03
CA SER A 6 16.86 36.12 -1.94
C SER A 6 16.63 34.85 -1.12
N SER A 7 15.39 34.48 -0.93
CA SER A 7 15.04 33.11 -0.54
C SER A 7 15.22 32.22 -1.76
N THR A 8 16.32 31.50 -1.79
CA THR A 8 16.55 30.41 -2.72
C THR A 8 15.68 29.24 -2.25
N ASP A 9 14.44 29.22 -2.74
CA ASP A 9 13.58 28.04 -2.67
C ASP A 9 14.21 27.00 -3.62
N ALA A 10 14.99 26.10 -3.06
CA ALA A 10 15.55 24.97 -3.77
C ALA A 10 14.36 24.05 -4.12
N SER A 11 13.84 24.21 -5.33
CA SER A 11 12.92 23.28 -5.99
C SER A 11 13.50 21.87 -5.90
N ALA A 12 13.11 21.14 -4.86
CA ALA A 12 13.34 19.72 -4.75
C ALA A 12 12.54 19.06 -5.87
N GLY A 13 13.19 18.72 -6.98
CA GLY A 13 12.56 18.15 -8.17
C GLY A 13 11.55 17.06 -7.78
N ASP A 14 10.31 17.28 -8.17
CA ASP A 14 9.18 16.42 -7.82
C ASP A 14 9.41 15.03 -8.42
N VAL A 15 9.56 14.02 -7.56
CA VAL A 15 9.73 12.62 -8.02
C VAL A 15 8.37 12.14 -8.49
N SER A 16 8.24 11.86 -9.79
CA SER A 16 6.98 11.37 -10.35
C SER A 16 6.60 10.00 -9.75
N GLN A 17 5.30 9.75 -9.59
CA GLN A 17 4.83 8.43 -9.15
C GLN A 17 5.35 7.31 -10.08
N THR A 18 5.51 7.57 -11.38
CA THR A 18 6.08 6.62 -12.33
C THR A 18 7.49 6.19 -11.93
N ALA A 19 8.34 7.11 -11.47
CA ALA A 19 9.70 6.77 -11.01
C ALA A 19 9.66 5.87 -9.77
N VAL A 20 8.75 6.15 -8.83
CA VAL A 20 8.53 5.30 -7.63
C VAL A 20 8.07 3.90 -8.04
N LEU A 21 7.10 3.79 -8.94
CA LEU A 21 6.58 2.50 -9.40
C LEU A 21 7.66 1.70 -10.14
N SER A 22 8.52 2.35 -10.92
CA SER A 22 9.66 1.70 -11.59
C SER A 22 10.68 1.19 -10.57
N PHE A 23 10.98 1.96 -9.54
CA PHE A 23 11.86 1.54 -8.44
C PHE A 23 11.30 0.31 -7.71
N LEU A 24 10.01 0.30 -7.40
CA LEU A 24 9.37 -0.83 -6.71
C LEU A 24 9.29 -2.07 -7.60
N ALA A 25 9.14 -1.92 -8.91
CA ALA A 25 9.06 -3.03 -9.85
C ALA A 25 10.39 -3.74 -10.11
N GLY A 26 11.52 -3.05 -10.05
CA GLY A 26 12.79 -3.66 -10.47
C GLY A 26 14.05 -2.92 -10.06
N GLY A 27 13.93 -1.84 -9.30
CA GLY A 27 15.07 -1.01 -8.89
C GLY A 27 15.99 -1.64 -7.84
N ARG A 28 15.73 -2.89 -7.42
CA ARG A 28 16.52 -3.61 -6.41
C ARG A 28 17.14 -4.87 -7.03
N PRO A 29 18.46 -4.95 -7.13
CA PRO A 29 19.14 -6.09 -7.74
C PRO A 29 18.80 -7.39 -7.00
N ASN A 30 18.64 -8.48 -7.75
CA ASN A 30 18.38 -9.84 -7.27
C ASN A 30 17.06 -10.05 -6.51
N LEU A 31 16.10 -9.14 -6.64
CA LEU A 31 14.77 -9.31 -6.05
C LEU A 31 13.73 -9.58 -7.15
N ALA A 32 13.15 -10.77 -7.14
CA ALA A 32 12.01 -11.07 -8.00
C ALA A 32 10.76 -10.35 -7.46
N VAL A 33 10.18 -9.47 -8.27
CA VAL A 33 8.97 -8.73 -7.93
C VAL A 33 7.91 -9.00 -9.00
N GLN A 34 6.76 -9.48 -8.55
CA GLN A 34 5.56 -9.57 -9.40
C GLN A 34 4.73 -8.30 -9.19
N ARG A 35 4.27 -7.69 -10.29
CA ARG A 35 3.40 -6.52 -10.24
C ARG A 35 1.97 -6.90 -10.59
N ILE A 36 1.01 -6.44 -9.80
CA ILE A 36 -0.44 -6.58 -10.02
C ILE A 36 -1.04 -5.18 -10.10
N ASP A 37 -1.70 -4.88 -11.20
CA ASP A 37 -2.34 -3.60 -11.45
C ASP A 37 -3.84 -3.69 -11.22
N THR A 38 -4.39 -2.76 -10.42
CA THR A 38 -5.83 -2.54 -10.26
C THR A 38 -6.19 -1.12 -10.70
N HIS A 39 -7.47 -0.78 -10.76
CA HIS A 39 -7.90 0.56 -11.18
C HIS A 39 -7.47 1.69 -10.21
N CYS A 40 -7.32 1.41 -8.91
CA CYS A 40 -6.96 2.42 -7.90
C CYS A 40 -5.66 2.14 -7.15
N SER A 41 -5.03 0.98 -7.35
CA SER A 41 -3.80 0.60 -6.65
C SER A 41 -2.89 -0.24 -7.54
N ILE A 42 -1.61 -0.32 -7.15
CA ILE A 42 -0.63 -1.22 -7.73
C ILE A 42 -0.01 -1.99 -6.57
N ILE A 43 0.09 -3.31 -6.72
CA ILE A 43 0.65 -4.21 -5.70
C ILE A 43 1.95 -4.79 -6.24
N PHE A 44 2.99 -4.73 -5.45
CA PHE A 44 4.30 -5.33 -5.71
C PHE A 44 4.51 -6.49 -4.75
N LEU A 45 4.51 -7.71 -5.28
CA LEU A 45 4.73 -8.93 -4.51
C LEU A 45 6.22 -9.27 -4.53
N GLU A 46 6.85 -9.18 -3.39
CA GLU A 46 8.21 -9.62 -3.11
C GLU A 46 8.20 -11.01 -2.46
N PRO A 47 9.32 -11.70 -2.31
CA PRO A 47 9.34 -13.04 -1.71
C PRO A 47 8.70 -13.15 -0.32
N SER A 48 8.84 -12.12 0.53
CA SER A 48 8.38 -12.14 1.94
C SER A 48 7.32 -11.10 2.29
N ARG A 49 7.02 -10.16 1.38
CA ARG A 49 6.04 -9.09 1.62
C ARG A 49 5.33 -8.63 0.36
N ALA A 50 4.24 -7.93 0.54
CA ALA A 50 3.56 -7.19 -0.50
C ALA A 50 3.56 -5.69 -0.16
N LEU A 51 3.77 -4.84 -1.17
CA LEU A 51 3.68 -3.39 -1.07
C LEU A 51 2.54 -2.91 -1.98
N LYS A 52 1.53 -2.29 -1.40
CA LYS A 52 0.37 -1.77 -2.13
C LYS A 52 0.43 -0.25 -2.17
N VAL A 53 0.57 0.32 -3.35
CA VAL A 53 0.63 1.77 -3.60
C VAL A 53 -0.67 2.24 -4.21
N LYS A 54 -1.24 3.32 -3.69
CA LYS A 54 -2.42 3.97 -4.27
C LYS A 54 -2.01 4.70 -5.54
N ARG A 55 -2.77 4.55 -6.64
CA ARG A 55 -2.53 5.32 -7.88
C ARG A 55 -2.86 6.79 -7.68
N ALA A 56 -2.08 7.69 -8.28
CA ALA A 56 -2.35 9.12 -8.28
C ALA A 56 -3.51 9.44 -9.27
N VAL A 57 -4.73 9.00 -8.94
CA VAL A 57 -5.92 9.16 -9.75
C VAL A 57 -7.00 9.95 -9.01
N LYS A 58 -7.86 10.61 -9.76
CA LYS A 58 -9.08 11.23 -9.26
C LYS A 58 -10.27 10.70 -10.04
N LEU A 59 -11.14 9.97 -9.36
CA LEU A 59 -12.38 9.39 -9.88
C LEU A 59 -13.56 10.05 -9.17
N PRO A 60 -14.80 9.96 -9.67
CA PRO A 60 -15.97 10.58 -9.05
C PRO A 60 -16.20 10.18 -7.58
N TYR A 61 -15.78 8.97 -7.21
CA TYR A 61 -15.96 8.36 -5.89
C TYR A 61 -14.64 8.18 -5.10
N LEU A 62 -13.49 8.60 -5.66
CA LEU A 62 -12.17 8.35 -5.09
C LEU A 62 -11.20 9.46 -5.51
N ASP A 63 -10.48 10.04 -4.56
CA ASP A 63 -9.48 11.05 -4.87
C ASP A 63 -8.13 10.73 -4.19
N PHE A 64 -7.20 10.18 -4.96
CA PHE A 64 -5.81 9.91 -4.58
C PHE A 64 -4.82 10.84 -5.30
N SER A 65 -5.27 11.98 -5.77
CA SER A 65 -4.48 12.89 -6.61
C SER A 65 -3.25 13.48 -5.91
N THR A 66 -3.28 13.66 -4.58
CA THR A 66 -2.16 14.21 -3.82
C THR A 66 -1.49 13.17 -2.94
N LEU A 67 -0.22 13.38 -2.62
CA LEU A 67 0.56 12.52 -1.73
C LEU A 67 -0.12 12.36 -0.35
N GLU A 68 -0.63 13.45 0.20
CA GLU A 68 -1.32 13.43 1.50
C GLU A 68 -2.63 12.62 1.47
N LYS A 69 -3.41 12.69 0.38
CA LYS A 69 -4.60 11.86 0.23
C LYS A 69 -4.26 10.38 0.14
N ARG A 70 -3.18 10.04 -0.55
CA ARG A 70 -2.70 8.66 -0.62
C ARG A 70 -2.19 8.15 0.72
N ARG A 71 -1.51 9.00 1.51
CA ARG A 71 -1.11 8.69 2.87
C ARG A 71 -2.31 8.33 3.72
N ARG A 72 -3.32 9.22 3.81
CA ARG A 72 -4.55 8.98 4.59
C ARG A 72 -5.24 7.69 4.15
N ALA A 73 -5.39 7.48 2.85
CA ALA A 73 -6.00 6.26 2.34
C ALA A 73 -5.22 4.97 2.72
N CYS A 74 -3.89 5.04 2.88
CA CYS A 74 -3.10 3.93 3.39
C CYS A 74 -3.33 3.74 4.91
N GLU A 75 -3.38 4.83 5.69
CA GLU A 75 -3.63 4.79 7.13
C GLU A 75 -5.05 4.26 7.44
N ASP A 76 -6.05 4.70 6.68
CA ASP A 76 -7.43 4.21 6.78
C ASP A 76 -7.51 2.72 6.44
N GLU A 77 -6.83 2.28 5.39
CA GLU A 77 -6.77 0.86 5.02
C GLU A 77 -6.18 0.01 6.15
N ILE A 78 -5.11 0.46 6.79
CA ILE A 78 -4.52 -0.22 7.95
C ILE A 78 -5.51 -0.25 9.11
N THR A 79 -6.15 0.88 9.42
CA THR A 79 -7.08 0.99 10.55
C THR A 79 -8.25 0.02 10.42
N VAL A 80 -8.80 -0.09 9.21
CA VAL A 80 -9.94 -0.98 8.94
C VAL A 80 -9.50 -2.45 8.91
N ASN A 81 -8.47 -2.76 8.14
CA ASN A 81 -8.16 -4.17 7.82
C ASN A 81 -7.30 -4.87 8.86
N LYS A 82 -6.42 -4.16 9.58
CA LYS A 82 -5.57 -4.76 10.60
C LYS A 82 -6.37 -5.36 11.76
N ARG A 83 -7.59 -4.85 12.00
CA ARG A 83 -8.51 -5.44 12.99
C ARG A 83 -8.91 -6.86 12.60
N HIS A 84 -9.13 -7.12 11.31
CA HIS A 84 -9.62 -8.40 10.80
C HIS A 84 -8.51 -9.34 10.34
N ALA A 85 -7.37 -8.79 9.95
CA ALA A 85 -6.22 -9.56 9.46
C ALA A 85 -4.89 -9.03 10.04
N PRO A 86 -4.70 -9.08 11.39
CA PRO A 86 -3.52 -8.51 12.05
C PRO A 86 -2.22 -9.20 11.65
N SER A 87 -2.27 -10.46 11.25
CA SER A 87 -1.12 -11.22 10.77
C SER A 87 -0.66 -10.82 9.36
N ILE A 88 -1.54 -10.20 8.56
CA ILE A 88 -1.26 -9.80 7.18
C ILE A 88 -0.80 -8.33 7.12
N TYR A 89 -1.53 -7.42 7.75
CA TYR A 89 -1.25 -5.98 7.66
C TYR A 89 -0.17 -5.54 8.64
N ARG A 90 1.00 -5.16 8.12
CA ARG A 90 2.13 -4.65 8.92
C ARG A 90 1.94 -3.19 9.27
N GLY A 91 1.74 -2.32 8.28
CA GLY A 91 1.59 -0.89 8.48
C GLY A 91 1.73 -0.07 7.20
N VAL A 92 1.83 1.24 7.36
CA VAL A 92 2.15 2.16 6.27
C VAL A 92 3.65 2.42 6.28
N VAL A 93 4.29 2.31 5.11
CA VAL A 93 5.72 2.56 4.93
C VAL A 93 5.94 3.69 3.93
N PRO A 94 6.80 4.68 4.24
CA PRO A 94 7.16 5.73 3.31
C PRO A 94 8.12 5.20 2.23
N ILE A 95 7.99 5.71 1.02
CA ILE A 95 9.03 5.67 0.00
C ILE A 95 9.69 7.04 0.01
N THR A 96 10.99 7.07 0.23
CA THR A 96 11.76 8.29 0.44
C THR A 96 12.77 8.51 -0.66
N ARG A 97 13.11 9.77 -0.88
CA ARG A 97 14.22 10.15 -1.74
C ARG A 97 15.47 10.31 -0.92
N GLU A 98 16.47 9.49 -1.20
CA GLU A 98 17.78 9.53 -0.59
C GLU A 98 18.80 10.15 -1.55
N ARG A 99 20.05 10.29 -1.10
CA ARG A 99 21.16 10.84 -1.92
C ARG A 99 21.36 10.02 -3.21
N ASP A 100 21.30 8.72 -3.11
CA ASP A 100 21.65 7.78 -4.19
C ASP A 100 20.42 7.14 -4.87
N GLY A 101 19.21 7.69 -4.65
CA GLY A 101 17.99 7.18 -5.28
C GLY A 101 16.79 7.12 -4.36
N LEU A 102 15.96 6.09 -4.50
CA LEU A 102 14.78 5.86 -3.67
C LEU A 102 15.04 4.76 -2.66
N ALA A 103 14.41 4.88 -1.49
CA ALA A 103 14.44 3.86 -0.45
C ALA A 103 13.03 3.59 0.09
N ILE A 104 12.81 2.37 0.60
CA ILE A 104 11.61 2.00 1.34
C ILE A 104 11.91 2.15 2.83
N GLY A 105 11.14 2.96 3.55
CA GLY A 105 11.35 3.20 4.97
C GLY A 105 12.60 4.03 5.29
N GLY A 106 13.12 4.80 4.33
CA GLY A 106 14.27 5.69 4.54
C GLY A 106 13.93 6.92 5.38
N VAL A 107 14.90 7.81 5.53
CA VAL A 107 14.81 9.02 6.37
C VAL A 107 14.72 10.32 5.56
N GLY A 108 14.90 10.24 4.25
CA GLY A 108 14.81 11.38 3.35
C GLY A 108 13.36 11.88 3.15
N PRO A 109 13.18 12.92 2.32
CA PRO A 109 11.85 13.41 1.99
C PRO A 109 10.95 12.31 1.40
N VAL A 110 9.73 12.20 1.92
CA VAL A 110 8.75 11.21 1.47
C VAL A 110 8.22 11.62 0.10
N VAL A 111 8.26 10.70 -0.84
CA VAL A 111 7.76 10.88 -2.22
C VAL A 111 6.55 10.00 -2.53
N GLU A 112 6.33 8.92 -1.76
CA GLU A 112 5.14 8.07 -1.88
C GLU A 112 4.89 7.27 -0.59
N TRP A 113 3.69 6.70 -0.47
CA TRP A 113 3.27 5.85 0.64
C TRP A 113 2.80 4.49 0.13
N ALA A 114 3.15 3.44 0.86
CA ALA A 114 2.67 2.09 0.58
C ALA A 114 2.09 1.43 1.83
N VAL A 115 1.08 0.60 1.66
CA VAL A 115 0.66 -0.37 2.67
C VAL A 115 1.58 -1.57 2.56
N GLU A 116 2.28 -1.89 3.65
CA GLU A 116 3.10 -3.09 3.75
C GLU A 116 2.30 -4.23 4.36
N MET A 117 2.32 -5.38 3.69
CA MET A 117 1.65 -6.60 4.10
C MET A 117 2.63 -7.77 4.08
N VAL A 118 2.36 -8.80 4.87
CA VAL A 118 2.99 -10.11 4.71
C VAL A 118 2.51 -10.70 3.39
N ARG A 119 3.42 -11.29 2.61
CA ARG A 119 3.00 -12.07 1.45
C ARG A 119 2.36 -13.37 1.94
N PHE A 120 1.17 -13.64 1.45
CA PHE A 120 0.47 -14.92 1.63
C PHE A 120 0.39 -15.67 0.30
N ASP A 121 0.09 -16.95 0.35
CA ASP A 121 -0.13 -17.76 -0.84
C ASP A 121 -1.50 -17.43 -1.44
N GLU A 122 -1.50 -16.91 -2.66
CA GLU A 122 -2.73 -16.55 -3.37
C GLU A 122 -3.59 -17.78 -3.70
N SER A 123 -3.02 -18.98 -3.73
CA SER A 123 -3.77 -20.23 -3.95
C SER A 123 -4.71 -20.56 -2.79
N GLU A 124 -4.44 -20.00 -1.59
CA GLU A 124 -5.25 -20.18 -0.39
C GLU A 124 -6.36 -19.13 -0.23
N THR A 125 -6.54 -18.25 -1.22
CA THR A 125 -7.61 -17.26 -1.18
C THR A 125 -8.98 -17.89 -1.50
N LEU A 126 -10.05 -17.36 -0.89
CA LEU A 126 -11.41 -17.92 -1.06
C LEU A 126 -11.88 -17.96 -2.52
N ASP A 127 -11.51 -17.00 -3.35
CA ASP A 127 -11.86 -16.99 -4.77
C ASP A 127 -11.17 -18.13 -5.54
N ARG A 128 -9.98 -18.54 -5.13
CA ARG A 128 -9.27 -19.69 -5.69
C ARG A 128 -9.84 -21.00 -5.17
N LEU A 129 -10.10 -21.08 -3.88
CA LEU A 129 -10.71 -22.27 -3.26
C LEU A 129 -12.13 -22.49 -3.77
N ALA A 130 -12.91 -21.43 -4.01
CA ALA A 130 -14.28 -21.49 -4.52
C ALA A 130 -14.38 -22.03 -5.96
N SER A 131 -13.27 -22.09 -6.71
CA SER A 131 -13.24 -22.78 -8.02
C SER A 131 -13.22 -24.31 -7.89
N GLY A 132 -13.03 -24.86 -6.70
CA GLY A 132 -13.11 -26.27 -6.35
C GLY A 132 -14.35 -26.63 -5.52
N VAL A 133 -14.35 -27.82 -4.92
CA VAL A 133 -15.32 -28.21 -3.92
C VAL A 133 -14.90 -27.60 -2.58
N LEU A 134 -15.75 -26.74 -2.01
CA LEU A 134 -15.50 -26.19 -0.67
C LEU A 134 -15.90 -27.25 0.37
N GLU A 135 -14.99 -27.53 1.30
CA GLU A 135 -15.30 -28.38 2.45
C GLU A 135 -16.32 -27.65 3.37
N PRO A 136 -17.32 -28.38 3.91
CA PRO A 136 -18.35 -27.78 4.79
C PRO A 136 -17.76 -27.03 5.98
N GLU A 137 -16.66 -27.52 6.55
CA GLU A 137 -15.95 -26.94 7.68
C GLU A 137 -15.46 -25.52 7.37
N LEU A 138 -15.04 -25.24 6.15
CA LEU A 138 -14.63 -23.90 5.72
C LEU A 138 -15.80 -22.91 5.76
N GLY A 139 -17.02 -23.39 5.47
CA GLY A 139 -18.26 -22.60 5.60
C GLY A 139 -18.54 -22.19 7.04
N ASP A 140 -18.38 -23.12 7.98
CA ASP A 140 -18.58 -22.88 9.40
C ASP A 140 -17.51 -21.93 9.97
N ASP A 141 -16.25 -22.10 9.59
CA ASP A 141 -15.15 -21.22 9.97
C ASP A 141 -15.37 -19.79 9.46
N LEU A 142 -15.81 -19.64 8.21
CA LEU A 142 -16.11 -18.33 7.61
C LEU A 142 -17.29 -17.67 8.34
N ALA A 143 -18.35 -18.42 8.66
CA ALA A 143 -19.48 -17.91 9.42
C ALA A 143 -19.06 -17.45 10.81
N ALA A 144 -18.18 -18.18 11.50
CA ALA A 144 -17.65 -17.80 12.81
C ALA A 144 -16.85 -16.49 12.74
N VAL A 145 -15.96 -16.34 11.77
CA VAL A 145 -15.18 -15.11 11.54
C VAL A 145 -16.08 -13.92 11.24
N LEU A 146 -17.12 -14.09 10.41
CA LEU A 146 -18.07 -13.02 10.11
C LEU A 146 -18.88 -12.61 11.33
N LEU A 147 -19.36 -13.56 12.13
CA LEU A 147 -20.09 -13.27 13.36
C LEU A 147 -19.23 -12.52 14.38
N ASP A 148 -17.97 -12.91 14.55
CA ASP A 148 -17.06 -12.23 15.45
C ASP A 148 -16.74 -10.80 14.97
N SER A 149 -16.52 -10.65 13.67
CA SER A 149 -16.33 -9.33 13.03
C SER A 149 -17.53 -8.40 13.29
N HIS A 150 -18.77 -8.91 13.17
CA HIS A 150 -19.98 -8.12 13.44
C HIS A 150 -20.14 -7.75 14.91
N ARG A 151 -19.75 -8.63 15.84
CA ARG A 151 -19.83 -8.35 17.28
C ARG A 151 -18.92 -7.21 17.72
N VAL A 152 -17.75 -7.07 17.08
CA VAL A 152 -16.77 -6.03 17.40
C VAL A 152 -16.86 -4.79 16.50
N ALA A 153 -17.78 -4.78 15.54
CA ALA A 153 -18.00 -3.62 14.69
C ALA A 153 -18.52 -2.43 15.49
N VAL A 154 -17.87 -1.29 15.38
CA VAL A 154 -18.35 -0.05 15.98
C VAL A 154 -19.44 0.51 15.08
N ILE A 155 -20.64 0.68 15.64
CA ILE A 155 -21.74 1.39 14.96
C ILE A 155 -21.39 2.87 15.01
N SER A 156 -21.12 3.46 13.86
CA SER A 156 -20.89 4.91 13.69
C SER A 156 -22.16 5.62 13.26
#